data_a8a1e53b39123c914a7e29a6d814b482
#
_entry.id   a8a1e53b39123c914a7e29a6d814b482
#
_cell.length_a   1.000
_cell.length_b   1.000
_cell.length_c   1.000
_cell.angle_alpha   90.00
_cell.angle_beta   90.00
_cell.angle_gamma   90.00
#
_symmetry.space_group_name_H-M   'P 1'
#
loop_
_entity.id
_entity.type
_entity.pdbx_description
1 polymer ?
#
loop_
_entity_poly.entity_id
_entity_poly.type
_entity_poly.pdbx_seq_one_letter_code
_entity_poly.pdbx_strand_id
1 'polypeptide(L)'
;NIMKKQFVIGAGLVATVAAALVGCATGPSSPPAAKAPTDAEIVAIMKASFKDSPSARLTRLDQSPLQQACTEASRTGKPLDDKLREQLQAAAMASVKYPTDGKYLGDWKRGEAIAQNGRGLQFSDAPGATAGGNCYACHQIDKAEIAHGNIGPTLWNYGKNRGQTEPILKYTWTRIWNTHAYNACVNMPRFG
;
A
#
# COMPACT_ATOMS: atom_id res chain seq x y z
N ASN A 1 35.41 34.03 -50.55
CA ASN A 1 35.49 35.47 -50.25
C ASN A 1 35.02 35.70 -48.82
N ILE A 2 35.86 35.61 -47.84
CA ILE A 2 36.77 36.55 -47.20
C ILE A 2 36.10 37.91 -46.96
N MET A 3 35.81 38.17 -45.73
CA MET A 3 36.07 39.50 -45.15
C MET A 3 36.28 39.36 -43.61
N LYS A 4 37.54 39.52 -43.24
CA LYS A 4 38.05 39.81 -41.89
C LYS A 4 37.50 41.17 -41.46
N LYS A 5 36.92 41.30 -40.29
CA LYS A 5 36.88 42.58 -39.56
C LYS A 5 37.54 42.41 -38.22
N GLN A 6 38.69 43.03 -38.13
CA GLN A 6 39.38 43.32 -36.87
C GLN A 6 38.53 44.30 -36.06
N PHE A 7 38.41 44.06 -34.76
CA PHE A 7 37.98 45.08 -33.82
C PHE A 7 39.04 45.29 -32.75
N VAL A 8 39.33 46.52 -32.59
CA VAL A 8 40.39 47.14 -31.84
C VAL A 8 40.19 46.95 -30.32
N ILE A 9 41.35 46.78 -29.69
CA ILE A 9 41.53 46.72 -28.23
C ILE A 9 41.28 48.13 -27.66
N GLY A 10 40.29 48.28 -26.80
CA GLY A 10 40.14 49.42 -25.91
C GLY A 10 40.57 49.01 -24.46
N ALA A 11 41.76 49.42 -24.09
CA ALA A 11 42.21 49.38 -22.70
C ALA A 11 41.50 50.47 -21.90
N GLY A 12 40.82 50.15 -20.82
CA GLY A 12 40.22 51.16 -19.97
C GLY A 12 39.62 50.64 -18.68
N LEU A 13 40.27 50.91 -17.58
CA LEU A 13 39.79 50.93 -16.19
C LEU A 13 39.51 49.61 -15.50
N VAL A 14 40.55 49.10 -14.86
CA VAL A 14 40.43 48.35 -13.57
C VAL A 14 40.03 49.35 -12.50
N ALA A 15 38.76 49.33 -12.13
CA ALA A 15 38.31 49.98 -10.89
C ALA A 15 37.89 48.87 -9.90
N THR A 16 38.63 48.77 -8.86
CA THR A 16 38.46 48.02 -7.62
C THR A 16 37.01 48.07 -7.12
N VAL A 17 36.36 46.90 -7.09
CA VAL A 17 35.24 46.61 -6.20
C VAL A 17 35.59 45.36 -5.38
N ALA A 18 36.48 45.56 -4.44
CA ALA A 18 36.79 44.61 -3.37
C ALA A 18 36.18 45.18 -2.08
N ALA A 19 34.91 45.06 -1.86
CA ALA A 19 34.22 45.23 -0.57
C ALA A 19 32.75 44.91 -0.71
N ALA A 20 32.31 43.70 -0.42
CA ALA A 20 31.02 43.30 0.12
C ALA A 20 30.79 41.78 0.00
N LEU A 21 31.66 40.94 0.49
CA LEU A 21 31.41 39.50 0.64
C LEU A 21 31.56 39.08 2.13
N VAL A 22 31.18 39.95 3.06
CA VAL A 22 31.08 39.62 4.49
C VAL A 22 29.67 40.02 4.91
N GLY A 23 28.70 39.15 4.70
CA GLY A 23 27.33 39.50 5.09
C GLY A 23 26.26 38.45 4.84
N CYS A 24 26.56 37.16 4.82
CA CYS A 24 25.55 36.11 4.78
C CYS A 24 25.95 34.87 5.59
N ALA A 25 26.42 35.05 6.80
CA ALA A 25 26.79 33.95 7.69
C ALA A 25 26.02 33.95 9.03
N THR A 26 24.91 34.70 9.13
CA THR A 26 24.00 34.60 10.26
C THR A 26 22.56 34.45 9.73
N GLY A 27 22.33 33.37 8.97
CA GLY A 27 20.97 32.90 8.76
C GLY A 27 20.37 32.49 10.10
N PRO A 28 19.06 32.72 10.35
CA PRO A 28 18.42 32.26 11.57
C PRO A 28 18.69 30.76 11.70
N SER A 29 19.26 30.37 12.85
CA SER A 29 19.46 28.95 13.18
C SER A 29 18.13 28.21 12.97
N SER A 30 18.14 27.21 12.11
CA SER A 30 16.94 26.35 11.90
C SER A 30 16.43 25.94 13.28
N PRO A 31 15.12 26.05 13.55
CA PRO A 31 14.57 25.58 14.81
C PRO A 31 14.99 24.12 15.03
N PRO A 32 15.27 23.73 16.28
CA PRO A 32 15.65 22.35 16.57
C PRO A 32 14.59 21.41 16.00
N ALA A 33 15.03 20.36 15.31
CA ALA A 33 14.15 19.38 14.72
C ALA A 33 13.18 18.86 15.81
N ALA A 34 11.88 18.98 15.56
CA ALA A 34 10.87 18.48 16.47
C ALA A 34 11.12 16.98 16.71
N LYS A 35 11.03 16.57 17.97
CA LYS A 35 11.18 15.14 18.33
C LYS A 35 10.10 14.34 17.57
N ALA A 36 10.51 13.28 16.90
CA ALA A 36 9.57 12.38 16.24
C ALA A 36 8.56 11.83 17.27
N PRO A 37 7.25 11.76 16.93
CA PRO A 37 6.25 11.22 17.83
C PRO A 37 6.52 9.73 18.11
N THR A 38 6.17 9.30 19.31
CA THR A 38 6.19 7.89 19.68
C THR A 38 5.03 7.14 19.02
N ASP A 39 5.12 5.81 18.92
CA ASP A 39 4.04 4.97 18.39
C ASP A 39 2.73 5.18 19.16
N ALA A 40 2.79 5.36 20.47
CA ALA A 40 1.61 5.63 21.30
C ALA A 40 0.96 6.99 20.96
N GLU A 41 1.76 8.03 20.73
CA GLU A 41 1.27 9.34 20.30
C GLU A 41 0.65 9.28 18.90
N ILE A 42 1.26 8.52 17.97
CA ILE A 42 0.71 8.30 16.63
C ILE A 42 -0.65 7.61 16.71
N VAL A 43 -0.77 6.52 17.48
CA VAL A 43 -2.03 5.78 17.68
C VAL A 43 -3.09 6.68 18.32
N ALA A 44 -2.74 7.49 19.31
CA ALA A 44 -3.66 8.44 19.96
C ALA A 44 -4.18 9.49 18.96
N ILE A 45 -3.31 10.08 18.15
CA ILE A 45 -3.69 11.04 17.09
C ILE A 45 -4.59 10.36 16.06
N MET A 46 -4.26 9.16 15.60
CA MET A 46 -5.10 8.41 14.66
C MET A 46 -6.50 8.18 15.23
N LYS A 47 -6.62 7.65 16.44
CA LYS A 47 -7.92 7.39 17.10
C LYS A 47 -8.73 8.66 17.31
N ALA A 48 -8.09 9.79 17.62
CA ALA A 48 -8.76 11.08 17.76
C ALA A 48 -9.21 11.69 16.42
N SER A 49 -8.54 11.34 15.31
CA SER A 49 -8.79 11.92 13.98
C SER A 49 -9.89 11.19 13.20
N PHE A 50 -10.17 9.94 13.53
CA PHE A 50 -11.19 9.13 12.84
C PHE A 50 -12.51 9.14 13.62
N LYS A 51 -13.61 8.92 12.89
CA LYS A 51 -14.95 8.82 13.46
C LYS A 51 -15.42 7.37 13.47
N ASP A 52 -15.99 6.93 14.59
CA ASP A 52 -16.61 5.62 14.66
C ASP A 52 -17.96 5.60 13.92
N SER A 53 -18.22 4.57 13.15
CA SER A 53 -19.50 4.34 12.51
C SER A 53 -19.77 2.83 12.34
N PRO A 54 -21.02 2.42 12.11
CA PRO A 54 -21.33 1.01 11.84
C PRO A 54 -20.54 0.42 10.67
N SER A 55 -20.28 1.22 9.62
CA SER A 55 -19.53 0.82 8.43
C SER A 55 -18.02 0.93 8.57
N ALA A 56 -17.52 1.71 9.53
CA ALA A 56 -16.09 1.95 9.76
C ALA A 56 -15.77 2.10 11.25
N ARG A 57 -15.67 0.98 11.95
CA ARG A 57 -15.39 0.94 13.38
C ARG A 57 -13.96 1.35 13.68
N LEU A 58 -13.76 2.13 14.75
CA LEU A 58 -12.43 2.53 15.22
C LEU A 58 -11.54 1.34 15.60
N THR A 59 -12.11 0.20 15.96
CA THR A 59 -11.37 -1.04 16.21
C THR A 59 -10.54 -1.51 15.02
N ARG A 60 -10.81 -1.03 13.80
CA ARG A 60 -9.98 -1.30 12.62
C ARG A 60 -8.61 -0.65 12.66
N LEU A 61 -8.44 0.34 13.53
CA LEU A 61 -7.14 0.99 13.76
C LEU A 61 -6.23 0.14 14.67
N ASP A 62 -6.80 -0.86 15.35
CA ASP A 62 -6.03 -1.76 16.20
C ASP A 62 -5.37 -2.85 15.34
N GLN A 63 -4.06 -2.96 15.47
CA GLN A 63 -3.32 -4.01 14.77
C GLN A 63 -3.62 -5.38 15.38
N SER A 64 -3.89 -6.37 14.53
CA SER A 64 -3.93 -7.77 14.93
C SER A 64 -2.53 -8.28 15.33
N PRO A 65 -2.41 -9.39 16.07
CA PRO A 65 -1.10 -9.98 16.40
C PRO A 65 -0.21 -10.19 15.17
N LEU A 66 -0.78 -10.62 14.05
CA LEU A 66 -0.08 -10.78 12.79
C LEU A 66 0.47 -9.44 12.26
N GLN A 67 -0.37 -8.39 12.27
CA GLN A 67 0.06 -7.06 11.81
C GLN A 67 1.15 -6.48 12.71
N GLN A 68 1.04 -6.66 14.04
CA GLN A 68 2.08 -6.22 14.98
C GLN A 68 3.41 -6.93 14.70
N ALA A 69 3.38 -8.27 14.55
CA ALA A 69 4.59 -9.03 14.25
C ALA A 69 5.23 -8.61 12.91
N CYS A 70 4.43 -8.38 11.87
CA CYS A 70 4.93 -7.93 10.57
C CYS A 70 5.47 -6.49 10.60
N THR A 71 4.82 -5.61 11.37
CA THR A 71 5.30 -4.23 11.60
C THR A 71 6.66 -4.24 12.28
N GLU A 72 6.82 -5.07 13.32
CA GLU A 72 8.10 -5.18 14.04
C GLU A 72 9.19 -5.77 13.14
N ALA A 73 8.89 -6.80 12.37
CA ALA A 73 9.82 -7.37 11.40
C ALA A 73 10.29 -6.31 10.37
N SER A 74 9.36 -5.50 9.85
CA SER A 74 9.68 -4.41 8.93
C SER A 74 10.51 -3.31 9.57
N ARG A 75 10.16 -2.91 10.80
CA ARG A 75 10.85 -1.85 11.55
C ARG A 75 12.30 -2.24 11.90
N THR A 76 12.53 -3.50 12.23
CA THR A 76 13.85 -4.00 12.65
C THR A 76 14.69 -4.55 11.50
N GLY A 77 14.08 -4.76 10.32
CA GLY A 77 14.71 -5.46 9.20
C GLY A 77 14.97 -6.95 9.47
N LYS A 78 14.41 -7.51 10.55
CA LYS A 78 14.56 -8.91 10.91
C LYS A 78 13.34 -9.70 10.46
N PRO A 79 13.50 -10.82 9.71
CA PRO A 79 12.36 -11.66 9.33
C PRO A 79 11.69 -12.24 10.58
N LEU A 80 10.43 -12.64 10.43
CA LEU A 80 9.73 -13.37 11.48
C LEU A 80 10.47 -14.69 11.77
N ASP A 81 10.54 -15.04 13.05
CA ASP A 81 10.91 -16.39 13.47
C ASP A 81 9.99 -17.44 12.81
N ASP A 82 10.56 -18.57 12.40
CA ASP A 82 9.84 -19.59 11.63
C ASP A 82 8.64 -20.14 12.41
N LYS A 83 8.79 -20.42 13.69
CA LYS A 83 7.71 -20.93 14.56
C LYS A 83 6.57 -19.92 14.68
N LEU A 84 6.91 -18.63 14.90
CA LEU A 84 5.91 -17.58 14.98
C LEU A 84 5.19 -17.41 13.64
N ARG A 85 5.93 -17.44 12.51
CA ARG A 85 5.37 -17.37 11.17
C ARG A 85 4.36 -18.49 10.94
N GLU A 86 4.71 -19.73 11.26
CA GLU A 86 3.84 -20.89 11.12
C GLU A 86 2.58 -20.78 11.99
N GLN A 87 2.72 -20.33 13.23
CA GLN A 87 1.58 -20.12 14.13
C GLN A 87 0.61 -19.05 13.56
N LEU A 88 1.13 -17.94 13.07
CA LEU A 88 0.32 -16.87 12.48
C LEU A 88 -0.38 -17.34 11.20
N GLN A 89 0.30 -18.11 10.35
CA GLN A 89 -0.29 -18.69 9.15
C GLN A 89 -1.37 -19.72 9.47
N ALA A 90 -1.14 -20.57 10.48
CA ALA A 90 -2.12 -21.54 10.93
C ALA A 90 -3.38 -20.86 11.49
N ALA A 91 -3.22 -19.80 12.29
CA ALA A 91 -4.33 -19.00 12.79
C ALA A 91 -5.12 -18.33 11.64
N ALA A 92 -4.41 -17.80 10.63
CA ALA A 92 -5.03 -17.22 9.43
C ALA A 92 -5.79 -18.30 8.64
N MET A 93 -5.21 -19.49 8.46
CA MET A 93 -5.87 -20.62 7.78
C MET A 93 -7.14 -21.06 8.53
N ALA A 94 -7.09 -21.14 9.86
CA ALA A 94 -8.24 -21.50 10.68
C ALA A 94 -9.41 -20.49 10.61
N SER A 95 -9.13 -19.23 10.22
CA SER A 95 -10.15 -18.21 10.03
C SER A 95 -10.94 -18.34 8.72
N VAL A 96 -10.45 -19.16 7.79
CA VAL A 96 -11.08 -19.28 6.46
C VAL A 96 -12.38 -20.07 6.55
N LYS A 97 -13.48 -19.48 6.09
CA LYS A 97 -14.76 -20.14 5.95
C LYS A 97 -14.97 -20.59 4.51
N TYR A 98 -15.07 -21.86 4.30
CA TYR A 98 -15.33 -22.44 2.99
C TYR A 98 -16.83 -22.56 2.72
N PRO A 99 -17.27 -22.54 1.43
CA PRO A 99 -18.64 -22.81 1.08
C PRO A 99 -19.05 -24.22 1.56
N THR A 100 -20.16 -24.31 2.27
CA THR A 100 -20.64 -25.62 2.81
C THR A 100 -21.15 -26.57 1.73
N ASP A 101 -21.53 -26.03 0.57
CA ASP A 101 -21.98 -26.79 -0.61
C ASP A 101 -20.84 -27.12 -1.59
N GLY A 102 -19.59 -26.79 -1.23
CA GLY A 102 -18.39 -27.01 -2.06
C GLY A 102 -18.33 -26.16 -3.34
N LYS A 103 -19.23 -25.19 -3.52
CA LYS A 103 -19.25 -24.34 -4.71
C LYS A 103 -18.40 -23.09 -4.51
N TYR A 104 -17.26 -23.07 -5.14
CA TYR A 104 -16.32 -21.93 -5.08
C TYR A 104 -16.57 -20.87 -6.17
N LEU A 105 -17.28 -21.20 -7.22
CA LEU A 105 -17.60 -20.31 -8.33
C LEU A 105 -18.97 -19.69 -8.15
N GLY A 106 -19.07 -18.39 -8.36
CA GLY A 106 -20.30 -17.61 -8.30
C GLY A 106 -20.57 -16.89 -9.63
N ASP A 107 -21.37 -15.83 -9.56
CA ASP A 107 -21.62 -14.95 -10.70
C ASP A 107 -20.39 -14.10 -10.99
N TRP A 108 -19.76 -14.36 -12.14
CA TRP A 108 -18.52 -13.70 -12.53
C TRP A 108 -18.72 -12.20 -12.80
N LYS A 109 -19.88 -11.74 -13.30
CA LYS A 109 -20.14 -10.31 -13.53
C LYS A 109 -20.23 -9.53 -12.23
N ARG A 110 -20.86 -10.13 -11.22
CA ARG A 110 -20.85 -9.55 -9.85
C ARG A 110 -19.44 -9.54 -9.27
N GLY A 111 -18.67 -10.60 -9.49
CA GLY A 111 -17.28 -10.68 -9.08
C GLY A 111 -16.43 -9.60 -9.75
N GLU A 112 -16.59 -9.38 -11.05
CA GLU A 112 -15.92 -8.31 -11.79
C GLU A 112 -16.27 -6.92 -11.23
N ALA A 113 -17.57 -6.64 -11.02
CA ALA A 113 -18.02 -5.38 -10.46
C ALA A 113 -17.42 -5.11 -9.06
N ILE A 114 -17.27 -6.13 -8.22
CA ILE A 114 -16.62 -6.03 -6.90
C ILE A 114 -15.11 -5.80 -7.08
N ALA A 115 -14.45 -6.52 -7.97
CA ALA A 115 -13.02 -6.41 -8.20
C ALA A 115 -12.59 -5.02 -8.72
N GLN A 116 -13.45 -4.38 -9.52
CA GLN A 116 -13.21 -3.04 -10.07
C GLN A 116 -13.64 -1.92 -9.12
N ASN A 117 -14.47 -2.19 -8.13
CA ASN A 117 -15.01 -1.18 -7.23
C ASN A 117 -14.04 -0.93 -6.06
N GLY A 118 -13.52 0.29 -5.96
CA GLY A 118 -12.67 0.75 -4.86
C GLY A 118 -13.42 1.44 -3.72
N ARG A 119 -14.74 1.40 -3.68
CA ARG A 119 -15.57 2.09 -2.68
C ARG A 119 -15.98 1.17 -1.54
N GLY A 120 -16.43 1.78 -0.47
CA GLY A 120 -17.02 1.10 0.67
C GLY A 120 -16.16 1.10 1.92
N LEU A 121 -16.78 0.72 3.02
CA LEU A 121 -16.18 0.65 4.36
C LEU A 121 -15.69 2.01 4.89
N GLN A 122 -16.26 3.11 4.42
CA GLN A 122 -15.99 4.46 4.90
C GLN A 122 -16.96 4.84 6.02
N PHE A 123 -16.56 5.83 6.85
CA PHE A 123 -17.40 6.27 7.97
C PHE A 123 -18.76 6.86 7.50
N SER A 124 -18.81 7.40 6.28
CA SER A 124 -20.00 8.01 5.67
C SER A 124 -20.92 7.00 4.96
N ASP A 125 -20.50 5.74 4.83
CA ASP A 125 -21.30 4.75 4.14
C ASP A 125 -22.51 4.31 4.98
N ALA A 126 -23.62 4.09 4.31
CA ALA A 126 -24.80 3.50 4.95
C ALA A 126 -24.47 2.09 5.51
N PRO A 127 -25.08 1.69 6.62
CA PRO A 127 -24.94 0.32 7.12
C PRO A 127 -25.37 -0.69 6.04
N GLY A 128 -24.50 -1.69 5.80
CA GLY A 128 -24.76 -2.73 4.79
C GLY A 128 -24.51 -2.32 3.33
N ALA A 129 -23.94 -1.13 3.09
CA ALA A 129 -23.49 -0.74 1.75
C ALA A 129 -22.48 -1.74 1.19
N THR A 130 -22.60 -2.06 -0.10
CA THR A 130 -21.70 -3.00 -0.76
C THR A 130 -20.28 -2.40 -0.85
N ALA A 131 -19.31 -3.12 -0.31
CA ALA A 131 -17.90 -2.77 -0.43
C ALA A 131 -17.26 -3.46 -1.63
N GLY A 132 -16.35 -2.78 -2.29
CA GLY A 132 -15.54 -3.32 -3.38
C GLY A 132 -14.22 -3.88 -2.90
N GLY A 133 -13.57 -4.63 -3.80
CA GLY A 133 -12.25 -5.25 -3.54
C GLY A 133 -11.07 -4.44 -4.07
N ASN A 134 -11.30 -3.57 -5.07
CA ASN A 134 -10.26 -2.79 -5.75
C ASN A 134 -9.04 -3.64 -6.18
N CYS A 135 -9.28 -4.82 -6.72
CA CYS A 135 -8.22 -5.79 -7.04
C CYS A 135 -7.24 -5.23 -8.09
N TYR A 136 -7.72 -4.36 -8.99
CA TYR A 136 -6.89 -3.70 -10.01
C TYR A 136 -5.85 -2.74 -9.43
N ALA A 137 -6.02 -2.27 -8.20
CA ALA A 137 -4.98 -1.48 -7.52
C ALA A 137 -3.65 -2.25 -7.38
N CYS A 138 -3.71 -3.58 -7.39
CA CYS A 138 -2.53 -4.43 -7.21
C CYS A 138 -2.31 -5.42 -8.36
N HIS A 139 -3.36 -5.86 -9.07
CA HIS A 139 -3.30 -6.92 -10.08
C HIS A 139 -3.80 -6.47 -11.43
N GLN A 140 -3.14 -6.92 -12.49
CA GLN A 140 -3.77 -6.99 -13.81
C GLN A 140 -4.70 -8.21 -13.84
N ILE A 141 -6.00 -8.00 -14.12
CA ILE A 141 -6.98 -9.10 -14.26
C ILE A 141 -7.40 -9.25 -15.71
N ASP A 142 -7.69 -8.15 -16.40
CA ASP A 142 -8.01 -8.13 -17.82
C ASP A 142 -7.05 -7.24 -18.59
N LYS A 143 -6.78 -7.58 -19.86
CA LYS A 143 -5.95 -6.76 -20.76
C LYS A 143 -6.67 -5.50 -21.24
N ALA A 144 -7.99 -5.48 -21.19
CA ALA A 144 -8.77 -4.29 -21.52
C ALA A 144 -8.67 -3.21 -20.44
N GLU A 145 -8.23 -3.55 -19.22
CA GLU A 145 -7.97 -2.58 -18.15
C GLU A 145 -6.75 -1.74 -18.51
N ILE A 146 -6.96 -0.44 -18.64
CA ILE A 146 -5.92 0.51 -19.10
C ILE A 146 -4.89 0.76 -18.01
N ALA A 147 -5.32 0.75 -16.74
CA ALA A 147 -4.48 1.06 -15.59
C ALA A 147 -4.67 0.03 -14.47
N HIS A 148 -3.59 -0.59 -14.05
CA HIS A 148 -3.57 -1.53 -12.93
C HIS A 148 -2.24 -1.43 -12.18
N GLY A 149 -2.24 -1.83 -10.91
CA GLY A 149 -1.02 -1.98 -10.13
C GLY A 149 -0.24 -3.25 -10.49
N ASN A 150 1.01 -3.27 -10.06
CA ASN A 150 1.94 -4.39 -10.26
C ASN A 150 2.51 -4.95 -8.93
N ILE A 151 1.91 -4.59 -7.81
CA ILE A 151 2.28 -5.11 -6.48
C ILE A 151 1.98 -6.60 -6.40
N GLY A 152 0.84 -7.02 -6.97
CA GLY A 152 0.46 -8.42 -7.10
C GLY A 152 0.79 -9.00 -8.48
N PRO A 153 0.87 -10.33 -8.61
CA PRO A 153 1.07 -10.99 -9.90
C PRO A 153 -0.12 -10.73 -10.83
N THR A 154 0.12 -10.81 -12.15
CA THR A 154 -0.98 -10.79 -13.11
C THR A 154 -1.91 -11.99 -12.91
N LEU A 155 -3.22 -11.71 -12.91
CA LEU A 155 -4.29 -12.70 -12.87
C LEU A 155 -4.90 -12.95 -14.27
N TRP A 156 -4.33 -12.33 -15.30
CA TRP A 156 -4.75 -12.55 -16.69
C TRP A 156 -4.72 -14.05 -17.04
N ASN A 157 -5.84 -14.53 -17.54
CA ASN A 157 -6.02 -15.96 -17.86
C ASN A 157 -5.76 -16.92 -16.67
N TYR A 158 -5.91 -16.46 -15.42
CA TYR A 158 -5.60 -17.27 -14.25
C TYR A 158 -6.27 -18.65 -14.29
N GLY A 159 -7.59 -18.71 -14.53
CA GLY A 159 -8.33 -19.97 -14.59
C GLY A 159 -7.89 -20.86 -15.77
N LYS A 160 -7.50 -20.26 -16.90
CA LYS A 160 -6.95 -21.00 -18.05
C LYS A 160 -5.59 -21.60 -17.74
N ASN A 161 -4.73 -20.84 -17.07
CA ASN A 161 -3.34 -21.23 -16.81
C ASN A 161 -3.21 -22.19 -15.61
N ARG A 162 -4.06 -22.05 -14.59
CA ARG A 162 -4.01 -22.85 -13.36
C ARG A 162 -5.02 -23.99 -13.32
N GLY A 163 -6.03 -23.93 -14.18
CA GLY A 163 -7.15 -24.86 -14.16
C GLY A 163 -8.21 -24.50 -13.12
N GLN A 164 -9.24 -25.32 -13.05
CA GLN A 164 -10.41 -25.12 -12.16
C GLN A 164 -10.69 -26.38 -11.33
N THR A 165 -9.67 -27.13 -11.00
CA THR A 165 -9.80 -28.27 -10.08
C THR A 165 -10.14 -27.77 -8.67
N GLU A 166 -10.81 -28.60 -7.88
CA GLU A 166 -11.19 -28.23 -6.50
C GLU A 166 -10.01 -27.70 -5.67
N PRO A 167 -8.81 -28.33 -5.68
CA PRO A 167 -7.66 -27.78 -4.95
C PRO A 167 -7.27 -26.37 -5.38
N ILE A 168 -7.33 -26.05 -6.69
CA ILE A 168 -7.02 -24.72 -7.21
C ILE A 168 -8.10 -23.72 -6.79
N LEU A 169 -9.37 -24.08 -6.87
CA LEU A 169 -10.46 -23.23 -6.45
C LEU A 169 -10.39 -22.95 -4.94
N LYS A 170 -10.15 -23.97 -4.13
CA LYS A 170 -9.96 -23.85 -2.68
C LYS A 170 -8.76 -22.97 -2.32
N TYR A 171 -7.64 -23.15 -3.01
CA TYR A 171 -6.46 -22.29 -2.86
C TYR A 171 -6.79 -20.83 -3.16
N THR A 172 -7.48 -20.57 -4.28
CA THR A 172 -7.86 -19.22 -4.71
C THR A 172 -8.82 -18.57 -3.73
N TRP A 173 -9.83 -19.33 -3.27
CA TRP A 173 -10.75 -18.89 -2.22
C TRP A 173 -9.99 -18.47 -0.95
N THR A 174 -9.09 -19.32 -0.48
CA THR A 174 -8.27 -19.04 0.70
C THR A 174 -7.44 -17.77 0.53
N ARG A 175 -6.84 -17.58 -0.67
CA ARG A 175 -6.07 -16.36 -0.97
C ARG A 175 -6.91 -15.09 -0.91
N ILE A 176 -8.13 -15.13 -1.39
CA ILE A 176 -9.05 -13.98 -1.34
C ILE A 176 -9.56 -13.80 0.10
N TRP A 177 -9.98 -14.87 0.75
CA TRP A 177 -10.52 -14.80 2.10
C TRP A 177 -9.50 -14.28 3.11
N ASN A 178 -8.36 -14.96 3.20
CA ASN A 178 -7.26 -14.56 4.07
C ASN A 178 -5.90 -15.02 3.51
N THR A 179 -5.27 -14.17 2.74
CA THR A 179 -3.99 -14.47 2.07
C THR A 179 -2.87 -14.78 3.05
N HIS A 180 -2.97 -14.30 4.30
CA HIS A 180 -1.98 -14.56 5.36
C HIS A 180 -1.89 -16.02 5.76
N ALA A 181 -2.87 -16.86 5.36
CA ALA A 181 -2.80 -18.31 5.51
C ALA A 181 -1.60 -18.94 4.78
N TYR A 182 -1.10 -18.29 3.73
CA TYR A 182 0.06 -18.77 2.97
C TYR A 182 1.30 -17.91 3.13
N ASN A 183 1.13 -16.63 3.40
CA ASN A 183 2.22 -15.68 3.55
C ASN A 183 1.88 -14.69 4.67
N ALA A 184 2.53 -14.78 5.81
CA ALA A 184 2.19 -13.99 6.99
C ALA A 184 2.24 -12.47 6.75
N CYS A 185 3.29 -11.95 6.11
CA CYS A 185 3.52 -10.51 5.94
C CYS A 185 3.33 -10.04 4.49
N VAL A 186 2.21 -10.36 3.87
CA VAL A 186 1.88 -9.85 2.52
C VAL A 186 1.03 -8.60 2.58
N ASN A 187 1.09 -7.80 1.52
CA ASN A 187 0.31 -6.57 1.37
C ASN A 187 -1.11 -6.81 0.85
N MET A 188 -1.42 -8.00 0.33
CA MET A 188 -2.77 -8.31 -0.12
C MET A 188 -3.75 -8.28 1.06
N PRO A 189 -4.83 -7.49 1.01
CA PRO A 189 -5.80 -7.41 2.10
C PRO A 189 -6.62 -8.70 2.25
N ARG A 190 -7.24 -8.85 3.41
CA ARG A 190 -8.22 -9.91 3.71
C ARG A 190 -9.60 -9.42 3.30
N PHE A 191 -10.40 -10.29 2.70
CA PHE A 191 -11.77 -9.98 2.27
C PHE A 191 -12.84 -10.83 3.00
N GLY A 192 -12.41 -11.78 3.85
CA GLY A 192 -13.29 -12.60 4.66
C GLY A 192 -13.35 -12.21 6.15
#